data_a9799ad4d389f317d3463b1432009f87
#
_entry.id   a9799ad4d389f317d3463b1432009f87
#
_cell.length_a   1.000
_cell.length_b   1.000
_cell.length_c   1.000
_cell.angle_alpha   90.00
_cell.angle_beta   90.00
_cell.angle_gamma   90.00
#
_symmetry.space_group_name_H-M   'P 1'
#
loop_
_entity.id
_entity.type
_entity.pdbx_description
1 polymer ?
#
loop_
_entity_poly.entity_id
_entity_poly.type
_entity_poly.pdbx_seq_one_letter_code
_entity_poly.pdbx_strand_id
1 'polypeptide(L)'
;FPGEQPSDQATGSNALPLVNLPIAAPADTQPTIDLADTAVQRGGERVAARDAAGGFSSPRFNDPEAGVDAGVAGLPDAEVAEGAGAPSAVFGQQALPTPTMTTPAAPRPGDPALEGRQQPTLALQKFAPEEVQIGKPCKFVVKVRNDSPGAIADVVVNDHTPAGTRLISTSPTAETTGDAVRWRLGTLGPGEQRTLEMQVVPTEEGEIGSVATVSFAAQASAKAVCTRPMLALRMTAPAEVLVGDEQRIQIEVRNPGTGAATGVVLVEDVPQNLRHEAGPTLEFEIGTLQAGETRQLELVMNAEEPGAVSNVLVARADGDLQVEQQVDFQVVAPALAVSVNGPTRRFLQRPATYTVRVDNPGTAAARDIRLVTRLPRGMQFVKANNLGEYDASTHSVYWALAELPQGEGGEVSLTAVPTTAGEMNIKAEGKARSGLQDEAEHAVRIEGIAAVAFEVLDVEDPIDVGGKTEYEVRVSNSGTKAAGDVAVRLIAPAGMRVLSASGPAPHTIDGGGVVFEPLDSLEPRDEQVFRVQVQADQAGDQRITVEVKTDDLSQPIRKEEATRVFGND
;
A
#
# COMPACT_ATOMS: atom_id res chain seq x y z
N PHE A 1 -4.16 61.92 30.62
CA PHE A 1 -4.68 60.80 29.83
C PHE A 1 -3.51 59.90 29.46
N PRO A 2 -3.43 58.65 29.93
CA PRO A 2 -2.42 57.70 29.53
C PRO A 2 -2.91 56.83 28.35
N GLY A 3 -2.03 56.70 27.35
CA GLY A 3 -2.24 55.86 26.17
C GLY A 3 -2.06 54.39 26.50
N GLU A 4 -2.99 53.58 26.01
CA GLU A 4 -2.89 52.12 25.96
C GLU A 4 -1.96 51.71 24.84
N GLN A 5 -0.98 50.89 25.18
CA GLN A 5 -0.21 50.09 24.20
C GLN A 5 -1.00 48.83 23.81
N PRO A 6 -1.00 48.45 22.54
CA PRO A 6 -1.53 47.15 22.16
C PRO A 6 -0.52 46.05 22.48
N SER A 7 -1.00 45.02 23.18
CA SER A 7 -0.27 43.81 23.49
C SER A 7 -0.05 42.99 22.21
N ASP A 8 1.20 42.74 21.87
CA ASP A 8 1.63 41.70 20.93
C ASP A 8 1.20 40.33 21.47
N GLN A 9 0.21 39.72 20.82
CA GLN A 9 -0.06 38.30 20.96
C GLN A 9 0.86 37.55 19.97
N ALA A 10 1.97 37.08 20.50
CA ALA A 10 2.74 36.04 19.85
C ALA A 10 1.89 34.77 19.78
N THR A 11 1.46 34.39 18.58
CA THR A 11 0.93 33.07 18.29
C THR A 11 2.08 32.07 18.38
N GLY A 12 2.27 31.50 19.56
CA GLY A 12 3.17 30.36 19.77
C GLY A 12 2.59 29.14 19.07
N SER A 13 3.24 28.70 18.01
CA SER A 13 3.06 27.39 17.44
C SER A 13 3.47 26.33 18.47
N ASN A 14 2.50 25.61 19.03
CA ASN A 14 2.75 24.44 19.89
C ASN A 14 3.07 23.24 19.01
N ALA A 15 4.26 23.20 18.43
CA ALA A 15 4.81 21.97 17.87
C ALA A 15 5.40 21.14 19.02
N LEU A 16 4.79 20.01 19.34
CA LEU A 16 5.37 19.03 20.26
C LEU A 16 6.41 18.22 19.50
N PRO A 17 7.60 17.99 20.08
CA PRO A 17 8.64 17.20 19.42
C PRO A 17 8.24 15.73 19.33
N LEU A 18 8.58 15.08 18.21
CA LEU A 18 8.55 13.64 18.04
C LEU A 18 9.37 12.97 19.14
N VAL A 19 8.84 11.89 19.71
CA VAL A 19 9.48 11.14 20.80
C VAL A 19 10.88 10.70 20.36
N ASN A 20 11.88 10.94 21.20
CA ASN A 20 13.27 10.52 21.01
C ASN A 20 13.34 9.01 20.80
N LEU A 21 13.57 8.57 19.58
CA LEU A 21 13.96 7.21 19.27
C LEU A 21 15.47 7.05 19.47
N PRO A 22 15.96 5.93 20.02
CA PRO A 22 17.37 5.73 20.26
C PRO A 22 18.15 5.70 18.94
N ILE A 23 19.21 6.49 18.87
CA ILE A 23 20.18 6.52 17.78
C ILE A 23 20.86 5.15 17.73
N ALA A 24 20.66 4.40 16.64
CA ALA A 24 21.43 3.19 16.39
C ALA A 24 22.90 3.58 16.12
N ALA A 25 23.80 3.09 16.94
CA ALA A 25 25.24 3.22 16.73
C ALA A 25 25.66 2.48 15.44
N PRO A 26 26.70 2.96 14.73
CA PRO A 26 27.19 2.28 13.54
C PRO A 26 27.70 0.88 13.89
N ALA A 27 27.18 -0.12 13.18
CA ALA A 27 27.62 -1.49 13.29
C ALA A 27 28.98 -1.65 12.60
N ASP A 28 30.04 -1.66 13.40
CA ASP A 28 31.30 -2.26 13.03
C ASP A 28 31.62 -3.36 14.04
N THR A 29 31.94 -4.53 13.51
CA THR A 29 32.40 -5.79 14.09
C THR A 29 31.40 -6.94 14.05
N GLN A 30 31.60 -7.78 13.04
CA GLN A 30 31.13 -9.17 13.04
C GLN A 30 31.95 -10.00 14.04
N PRO A 31 31.35 -10.85 14.87
CA PRO A 31 32.02 -12.00 15.43
C PRO A 31 31.77 -13.23 14.56
N THR A 32 32.82 -13.79 14.01
CA THR A 32 32.90 -15.16 13.50
C THR A 32 32.59 -16.13 14.63
N ILE A 33 31.54 -16.95 14.47
CA ILE A 33 31.30 -18.10 15.34
C ILE A 33 31.78 -19.35 14.62
N ASP A 34 32.75 -19.97 15.26
CA ASP A 34 33.36 -21.25 14.94
C ASP A 34 32.40 -22.39 15.30
N LEU A 35 32.18 -23.32 14.35
CA LEU A 35 31.38 -24.52 14.55
C LEU A 35 32.29 -25.67 14.92
N ALA A 36 32.28 -26.07 16.19
CA ALA A 36 32.73 -27.39 16.58
C ALA A 36 31.97 -27.95 17.81
N ASP A 37 31.42 -29.12 17.57
CA ASP A 37 31.13 -30.22 18.49
C ASP A 37 30.21 -30.05 19.70
N THR A 38 29.04 -30.69 19.61
CA THR A 38 28.72 -31.79 20.56
C THR A 38 27.55 -32.65 20.07
N ALA A 39 27.84 -33.88 19.75
CA ALA A 39 26.92 -34.99 19.56
C ALA A 39 26.48 -35.58 20.92
N VAL A 40 25.18 -35.77 21.15
CA VAL A 40 24.69 -36.83 22.06
C VAL A 40 23.44 -37.49 21.48
N GLN A 41 23.54 -38.80 21.35
CA GLN A 41 22.58 -39.79 20.91
C GLN A 41 21.41 -40.01 21.90
N ARG A 42 20.26 -40.39 21.33
CA ARG A 42 19.37 -41.57 21.63
C ARG A 42 17.93 -41.17 21.30
N GLY A 43 17.18 -41.93 20.59
CA GLY A 43 16.89 -43.30 20.28
C GLY A 43 15.47 -43.32 19.77
N GLY A 44 15.18 -43.77 18.65
CA GLY A 44 14.62 -44.98 18.16
C GLY A 44 13.09 -45.04 18.27
N GLU A 45 12.38 -44.91 17.15
CA GLU A 45 11.42 -45.95 16.74
C GLU A 45 10.96 -45.67 15.28
N ARG A 46 11.15 -46.70 14.48
CA ARG A 46 10.68 -46.77 13.08
C ARG A 46 9.27 -47.30 13.09
N VAL A 47 8.35 -46.68 12.35
CA VAL A 47 7.24 -47.40 11.71
C VAL A 47 7.13 -46.96 10.25
N ALA A 48 6.96 -47.99 9.43
CA ALA A 48 7.17 -48.05 8.01
C ALA A 48 6.11 -47.31 7.16
N ALA A 49 6.57 -46.98 5.97
CA ALA A 49 5.85 -46.50 4.81
C ALA A 49 4.75 -47.41 4.30
N ARG A 50 3.72 -46.81 3.74
CA ARG A 50 3.00 -47.41 2.59
C ARG A 50 2.55 -46.31 1.62
N ASP A 51 2.99 -46.51 0.41
CA ASP A 51 2.64 -45.81 -0.82
C ASP A 51 1.14 -45.76 -1.09
N ALA A 52 0.64 -44.63 -1.56
CA ALA A 52 -0.44 -44.61 -2.56
C ALA A 52 -0.29 -43.36 -3.44
N ALA A 53 0.16 -43.60 -4.65
CA ALA A 53 0.16 -42.66 -5.74
C ALA A 53 -1.26 -42.31 -6.18
N GLY A 54 -1.54 -41.05 -6.43
CA GLY A 54 -2.76 -40.54 -7.02
C GLY A 54 -2.50 -39.18 -7.61
N GLY A 55 -2.06 -39.15 -8.88
CA GLY A 55 -1.82 -37.94 -9.63
C GLY A 55 -3.14 -37.25 -9.99
N PHE A 56 -3.14 -35.93 -9.87
CA PHE A 56 -4.10 -35.09 -10.57
C PHE A 56 -3.36 -34.08 -11.44
N SER A 57 -3.69 -34.19 -12.72
CA SER A 57 -3.22 -33.41 -13.85
C SER A 57 -3.71 -31.97 -13.77
N SER A 58 -2.82 -31.03 -14.00
CA SER A 58 -3.14 -29.65 -14.35
C SER A 58 -3.63 -29.58 -15.80
N PRO A 59 -4.66 -28.82 -16.15
CA PRO A 59 -4.96 -28.53 -17.55
C PRO A 59 -4.06 -27.40 -18.06
N ARG A 60 -3.31 -27.75 -19.11
CA ARG A 60 -2.64 -26.79 -19.99
C ARG A 60 -3.69 -26.12 -20.86
N PHE A 61 -3.66 -24.82 -20.96
CA PHE A 61 -4.33 -24.09 -22.01
C PHE A 61 -3.37 -23.85 -23.17
N ASN A 62 -3.87 -24.20 -24.35
CA ASN A 62 -3.23 -24.13 -25.67
C ASN A 62 -3.00 -22.68 -26.10
N ASP A 63 -1.81 -22.42 -26.65
CA ASP A 63 -1.57 -21.42 -27.66
C ASP A 63 -2.18 -21.84 -29.00
N PRO A 64 -2.71 -20.93 -29.80
CA PRO A 64 -2.70 -21.09 -31.23
C PRO A 64 -1.76 -20.12 -31.91
N GLU A 65 -0.73 -20.69 -32.57
CA GLU A 65 -0.03 -20.03 -33.68
C GLU A 65 -1.01 -19.76 -34.84
N ALA A 66 -0.91 -18.57 -35.40
CA ALA A 66 -1.13 -18.33 -36.82
C ALA A 66 -0.40 -17.02 -37.20
N GLY A 67 0.65 -17.22 -37.96
CA GLY A 67 1.37 -16.19 -38.67
C GLY A 67 0.56 -15.60 -39.82
N VAL A 68 0.93 -14.41 -40.21
CA VAL A 68 1.03 -13.91 -41.57
C VAL A 68 2.02 -12.75 -41.68
N ASP A 69 2.77 -12.92 -42.72
CA ASP A 69 3.86 -12.21 -43.34
C ASP A 69 3.48 -10.80 -43.86
N ALA A 70 4.51 -9.96 -44.05
CA ALA A 70 4.70 -8.91 -45.01
C ALA A 70 4.89 -7.47 -44.51
N GLY A 71 6.07 -6.93 -44.83
CA GLY A 71 6.21 -5.49 -45.08
C GLY A 71 7.55 -4.86 -44.71
N VAL A 72 8.55 -5.09 -45.54
CA VAL A 72 9.85 -4.39 -45.64
C VAL A 72 9.68 -2.92 -46.01
N ALA A 73 10.39 -2.00 -45.31
CA ALA A 73 10.99 -0.75 -45.81
C ALA A 73 11.73 -0.12 -44.62
N GLY A 74 13.04 0.04 -44.59
CA GLY A 74 13.86 0.74 -45.56
C GLY A 74 14.63 1.78 -44.75
N LEU A 75 15.87 1.45 -44.33
CA LEU A 75 16.86 2.41 -43.83
C LEU A 75 17.43 3.20 -45.02
N PRO A 76 18.01 4.39 -44.85
CA PRO A 76 19.19 4.70 -45.58
C PRO A 76 20.42 4.94 -44.69
N ASP A 77 21.48 4.24 -45.11
CA ASP A 77 22.87 4.44 -44.75
C ASP A 77 23.33 5.86 -45.17
N ALA A 78 24.21 6.44 -44.38
CA ALA A 78 25.01 7.60 -44.79
C ALA A 78 26.49 7.20 -44.82
N GLU A 79 27.00 7.31 -46.00
CA GLU A 79 28.31 6.95 -46.49
C GLU A 79 29.47 7.60 -45.77
N VAL A 80 30.50 6.78 -45.64
CA VAL A 80 31.90 7.12 -45.39
C VAL A 80 32.53 7.58 -46.70
N ALA A 81 33.20 8.74 -46.73
CA ALA A 81 34.08 9.15 -47.83
C ALA A 81 35.52 9.25 -47.33
N GLU A 82 36.31 8.26 -47.71
CA GLU A 82 37.76 8.33 -47.73
C GLU A 82 38.24 9.30 -48.80
N GLY A 83 39.29 10.08 -48.49
CA GLY A 83 40.01 10.91 -49.44
C GLY A 83 41.49 10.97 -49.07
N ALA A 84 42.25 10.11 -49.69
CA ALA A 84 43.71 10.01 -49.58
C ALA A 84 44.41 11.18 -50.30
N GLY A 85 45.56 11.62 -49.73
CA GLY A 85 46.49 12.55 -50.40
C GLY A 85 47.74 12.84 -49.60
N ALA A 86 48.76 12.03 -49.74
CA ALA A 86 50.16 12.36 -49.39
C ALA A 86 50.87 12.75 -50.70
N PRO A 87 52.18 13.17 -50.66
CA PRO A 87 52.97 13.96 -49.73
C PRO A 87 53.70 15.14 -50.43
N SER A 88 54.17 16.13 -49.68
CA SER A 88 55.28 16.96 -50.15
C SER A 88 56.18 17.39 -49.03
N ALA A 89 57.38 16.85 -49.10
CA ALA A 89 58.52 17.25 -48.30
C ALA A 89 59.00 18.65 -48.72
N VAL A 90 59.18 19.56 -47.76
CA VAL A 90 60.00 20.74 -47.89
C VAL A 90 60.88 20.93 -46.70
N PHE A 91 62.16 21.04 -47.02
CA PHE A 91 63.35 21.20 -46.21
C PHE A 91 63.27 22.18 -45.07
N GLY A 92 64.00 21.82 -44.03
CA GLY A 92 64.20 22.51 -42.77
C GLY A 92 64.80 23.91 -42.91
N GLN A 93 64.30 24.76 -42.02
CA GLN A 93 65.09 25.85 -41.44
C GLN A 93 65.05 25.68 -39.94
N GLN A 94 66.23 25.36 -39.34
CA GLN A 94 66.48 25.46 -37.92
C GLN A 94 66.31 26.92 -37.52
N ALA A 95 65.20 27.25 -36.91
CA ALA A 95 65.06 28.48 -36.15
C ALA A 95 65.81 28.32 -34.83
N LEU A 96 66.80 29.18 -34.63
CA LEU A 96 67.49 29.35 -33.35
C LEU A 96 66.46 29.56 -32.20
N PRO A 97 66.69 29.00 -31.01
CA PRO A 97 65.77 29.19 -29.91
C PRO A 97 65.76 30.66 -29.49
N THR A 98 64.66 31.31 -29.73
CA THR A 98 64.34 32.62 -29.14
C THR A 98 64.32 32.42 -27.62
N PRO A 99 65.05 33.21 -26.83
CA PRO A 99 64.97 33.12 -25.38
C PRO A 99 63.54 33.48 -25.00
N THR A 100 62.81 32.48 -24.58
CA THR A 100 61.49 32.63 -23.94
C THR A 100 61.72 33.43 -22.67
N MET A 101 61.45 34.72 -22.68
CA MET A 101 61.28 35.48 -21.46
C MET A 101 60.12 34.86 -20.73
N THR A 102 60.44 33.99 -19.76
CA THR A 102 59.47 33.49 -18.81
C THR A 102 58.96 34.67 -18.01
N THR A 103 57.81 35.18 -18.41
CA THR A 103 57.03 36.07 -17.55
C THR A 103 56.86 35.31 -16.20
N PRO A 104 57.20 35.90 -15.05
CA PRO A 104 57.00 35.25 -13.77
C PRO A 104 55.53 34.87 -13.71
N ALA A 105 55.24 33.60 -13.45
CA ALA A 105 53.89 33.15 -13.29
C ALA A 105 53.25 34.02 -12.21
N ALA A 106 52.08 34.58 -12.49
CA ALA A 106 51.30 35.32 -11.49
C ALA A 106 51.21 34.47 -10.22
N PRO A 107 51.40 35.05 -9.04
CA PRO A 107 51.40 34.29 -7.79
C PRO A 107 50.03 33.57 -7.68
N ARG A 108 50.08 32.25 -7.46
CA ARG A 108 48.90 31.42 -7.32
C ARG A 108 48.27 31.66 -5.96
N PRO A 109 46.97 31.86 -5.83
CA PRO A 109 46.32 31.95 -4.55
C PRO A 109 46.62 30.67 -3.72
N GLY A 110 46.92 30.84 -2.45
CA GLY A 110 47.12 29.73 -1.52
C GLY A 110 48.51 29.14 -1.50
N ASP A 111 49.56 29.92 -1.91
CA ASP A 111 50.96 29.53 -1.62
C ASP A 111 51.18 29.62 -0.10
N PRO A 112 51.48 28.48 0.60
CA PRO A 112 51.67 28.46 2.05
C PRO A 112 52.84 29.33 2.50
N ALA A 113 53.85 29.58 1.63
CA ALA A 113 54.99 30.43 1.95
C ALA A 113 54.64 31.92 2.06
N LEU A 114 53.49 32.32 1.46
CA LEU A 114 52.99 33.68 1.48
C LEU A 114 51.78 33.88 2.42
N GLU A 115 51.34 32.82 3.10
CA GLU A 115 50.26 32.94 4.10
C GLU A 115 50.75 33.61 5.39
N GLY A 116 49.91 34.40 6.04
CA GLY A 116 50.19 35.11 7.25
C GLY A 116 50.92 36.43 7.06
N ARG A 117 51.52 36.95 8.15
CA ARG A 117 52.19 38.23 8.16
C ARG A 117 53.53 38.17 7.46
N GLN A 118 53.72 38.92 6.39
CA GLN A 118 54.97 39.04 5.64
C GLN A 118 55.75 40.27 6.13
N GLN A 119 57.02 40.10 6.43
CA GLN A 119 57.94 41.18 6.87
C GLN A 119 59.26 41.10 6.09
N PRO A 120 59.25 41.50 4.81
CA PRO A 120 60.45 41.46 4.02
C PRO A 120 61.46 42.53 4.53
N THR A 121 62.70 42.17 4.67
CA THR A 121 63.78 43.02 5.11
C THR A 121 64.95 42.88 4.18
N LEU A 122 65.38 44.02 3.54
CA LEU A 122 66.59 44.13 2.76
C LEU A 122 67.65 44.99 3.48
N ALA A 123 68.84 44.49 3.59
CA ALA A 123 70.01 45.25 3.98
C ALA A 123 70.65 45.88 2.75
N LEU A 124 70.90 47.16 2.76
CA LEU A 124 71.61 47.92 1.71
C LEU A 124 72.81 48.59 2.33
N GLN A 125 74.01 48.33 1.78
CA GLN A 125 75.25 48.94 2.18
C GLN A 125 76.04 49.44 0.96
N LYS A 126 76.60 50.63 1.05
CA LYS A 126 77.42 51.23 0.02
C LYS A 126 78.78 51.56 0.52
N PHE A 127 79.79 51.29 -0.29
CA PHE A 127 81.18 51.48 0.00
C PHE A 127 81.85 52.31 -1.09
N ALA A 128 82.75 53.18 -0.72
CA ALA A 128 83.62 53.96 -1.58
C ALA A 128 85.05 53.99 -1.01
N PRO A 129 86.08 54.23 -1.82
CA PRO A 129 87.38 54.50 -1.34
C PRO A 129 87.42 55.82 -0.57
N GLU A 130 88.27 55.90 0.51
CA GLU A 130 88.41 57.13 1.32
C GLU A 130 89.00 58.29 0.52
N GLU A 131 89.95 57.96 -0.39
CA GLU A 131 90.65 58.92 -1.24
C GLU A 131 90.84 58.37 -2.66
N VAL A 132 90.58 59.24 -3.67
CA VAL A 132 90.74 58.92 -5.09
C VAL A 132 91.44 60.09 -5.80
N GLN A 133 92.18 59.80 -6.87
CA GLN A 133 92.87 60.83 -7.64
C GLN A 133 92.21 61.14 -8.99
N ILE A 134 92.13 62.39 -9.39
CA ILE A 134 91.62 62.79 -10.70
C ILE A 134 92.27 61.97 -11.83
N GLY A 135 91.49 61.45 -12.74
CA GLY A 135 91.91 60.68 -13.93
C GLY A 135 92.16 59.19 -13.62
N LYS A 136 92.18 58.75 -12.35
CA LYS A 136 92.30 57.33 -12.03
C LYS A 136 90.96 56.67 -11.78
N PRO A 137 90.69 55.46 -12.31
CA PRO A 137 89.46 54.73 -12.06
C PRO A 137 89.35 54.34 -10.56
N CYS A 138 88.13 54.51 -10.00
CA CYS A 138 87.73 54.07 -8.68
C CYS A 138 86.44 53.31 -8.70
N LYS A 139 86.12 52.53 -7.68
CA LYS A 139 84.92 51.73 -7.61
C LYS A 139 84.05 52.14 -6.42
N PHE A 140 82.77 52.30 -6.70
CA PHE A 140 81.68 52.32 -5.71
C PHE A 140 81.06 50.94 -5.69
N VAL A 141 80.86 50.38 -4.50
CA VAL A 141 80.33 49.03 -4.34
C VAL A 141 79.03 49.12 -3.51
N VAL A 142 77.96 48.58 -4.03
CA VAL A 142 76.72 48.44 -3.32
C VAL A 142 76.46 46.96 -3.03
N LYS A 143 76.15 46.62 -1.77
CA LYS A 143 75.76 45.26 -1.37
C LYS A 143 74.32 45.28 -0.95
N VAL A 144 73.53 44.39 -1.51
CA VAL A 144 72.14 44.17 -1.18
C VAL A 144 71.96 42.74 -0.67
N ARG A 145 71.35 42.53 0.49
CA ARG A 145 71.14 41.23 1.08
C ARG A 145 69.70 41.11 1.55
N ASN A 146 69.05 39.94 1.24
CA ASN A 146 67.75 39.60 1.80
C ASN A 146 67.96 38.97 3.21
N ASP A 147 67.55 39.69 4.25
CA ASP A 147 67.63 39.25 5.65
C ASP A 147 66.29 38.62 6.14
N SER A 148 65.29 38.51 5.25
CA SER A 148 64.05 37.85 5.60
C SER A 148 64.07 36.35 5.35
N PRO A 149 63.19 35.57 6.02
CA PRO A 149 63.08 34.12 5.85
C PRO A 149 62.46 33.71 4.50
N GLY A 150 61.78 34.66 3.83
CA GLY A 150 61.15 34.42 2.53
C GLY A 150 61.90 35.09 1.37
N ALA A 151 61.58 34.70 0.14
CA ALA A 151 62.12 35.36 -1.03
C ALA A 151 61.49 36.75 -1.23
N ILE A 152 62.25 37.71 -1.67
CA ILE A 152 61.78 39.06 -1.98
C ILE A 152 61.79 39.25 -3.52
N ALA A 153 60.65 39.60 -4.09
CA ALA A 153 60.48 39.76 -5.51
C ALA A 153 60.74 41.20 -5.98
N ASP A 154 61.04 41.33 -7.25
CA ASP A 154 61.18 42.63 -7.97
C ASP A 154 62.15 43.59 -7.29
N VAL A 155 63.29 43.07 -6.84
CA VAL A 155 64.33 43.88 -6.23
C VAL A 155 65.03 44.74 -7.30
N VAL A 156 65.01 46.05 -7.09
CA VAL A 156 65.62 47.02 -8.01
C VAL A 156 66.49 47.99 -7.17
N VAL A 157 67.76 48.14 -7.55
CA VAL A 157 68.67 49.14 -6.98
C VAL A 157 68.84 50.27 -7.95
N ASN A 158 68.58 51.51 -7.50
CA ASN A 158 68.80 52.71 -8.25
C ASN A 158 69.95 53.49 -7.58
N ASP A 159 70.85 53.98 -8.38
CA ASP A 159 71.97 54.86 -7.98
C ASP A 159 72.19 55.93 -9.04
N HIS A 160 73.13 56.81 -8.81
CA HIS A 160 73.52 57.87 -9.78
C HIS A 160 75.05 57.84 -9.91
N THR A 161 75.56 58.18 -11.09
CA THR A 161 76.97 58.47 -11.30
C THR A 161 77.32 59.70 -10.45
N PRO A 162 78.32 59.60 -9.50
CA PRO A 162 78.67 60.76 -8.69
C PRO A 162 79.02 61.98 -9.53
N ALA A 163 78.56 63.17 -9.07
CA ALA A 163 78.86 64.44 -9.74
C ALA A 163 80.41 64.60 -9.78
N GLY A 164 80.91 65.23 -10.86
CA GLY A 164 82.35 65.37 -11.04
C GLY A 164 83.07 64.05 -11.45
N THR A 165 82.29 63.03 -11.91
CA THR A 165 82.84 61.76 -12.36
C THR A 165 82.25 61.34 -13.68
N ARG A 166 82.99 60.50 -14.41
CA ARG A 166 82.54 59.85 -15.67
C ARG A 166 82.42 58.34 -15.42
N LEU A 167 81.26 57.76 -15.66
CA LEU A 167 81.00 56.31 -15.59
C LEU A 167 81.84 55.57 -16.59
N ILE A 168 82.54 54.49 -16.19
CA ILE A 168 83.33 53.60 -17.08
C ILE A 168 82.51 52.32 -17.32
N SER A 169 82.13 51.66 -16.22
CA SER A 169 81.41 50.37 -16.31
C SER A 169 80.66 50.08 -15.03
N THR A 170 79.74 49.13 -15.13
CA THR A 170 78.96 48.56 -13.99
C THR A 170 79.04 47.05 -14.04
N SER A 171 79.10 46.41 -12.87
CA SER A 171 79.08 44.95 -12.72
C SER A 171 78.15 44.56 -11.60
N PRO A 172 77.10 43.75 -11.87
CA PRO A 172 76.61 43.37 -13.20
C PRO A 172 76.21 44.59 -14.03
N THR A 173 76.05 44.41 -15.35
CA THR A 173 75.63 45.47 -16.26
C THR A 173 74.33 46.11 -15.82
N ALA A 174 74.33 47.40 -15.59
CA ALA A 174 73.16 48.20 -15.19
C ALA A 174 72.51 48.88 -16.43
N GLU A 175 71.22 49.18 -16.29
CA GLU A 175 70.56 50.13 -17.20
C GLU A 175 71.03 51.55 -16.81
N THR A 176 71.54 52.32 -17.80
CA THR A 176 72.00 53.67 -17.55
C THR A 176 71.20 54.66 -18.41
N THR A 177 70.72 55.74 -17.83
CA THR A 177 70.03 56.82 -18.52
C THR A 177 70.50 58.13 -17.91
N GLY A 178 71.34 58.87 -18.69
CA GLY A 178 72.03 60.05 -18.17
C GLY A 178 72.98 59.63 -17.02
N ASP A 179 72.83 60.22 -15.85
CA ASP A 179 73.56 59.90 -14.65
C ASP A 179 72.94 58.76 -13.81
N ALA A 180 71.67 58.40 -14.09
CA ALA A 180 70.99 57.33 -13.38
C ALA A 180 71.52 55.93 -13.77
N VAL A 181 71.75 55.11 -12.75
CA VAL A 181 72.23 53.73 -12.86
C VAL A 181 71.24 52.80 -12.13
N ARG A 182 70.65 51.85 -12.90
CA ARG A 182 69.65 50.96 -12.35
C ARG A 182 70.03 49.50 -12.56
N TRP A 183 70.02 48.73 -11.46
CA TRP A 183 70.17 47.27 -11.48
C TRP A 183 68.84 46.61 -11.17
N ARG A 184 68.35 45.74 -12.07
CA ARG A 184 67.21 44.87 -11.83
C ARG A 184 67.71 43.54 -11.38
N LEU A 185 67.57 43.24 -10.07
CA LEU A 185 68.10 42.01 -9.50
C LEU A 185 67.10 40.86 -9.54
N GLY A 186 65.82 41.14 -9.82
CA GLY A 186 64.76 40.13 -9.82
C GLY A 186 64.46 39.63 -8.39
N THR A 187 64.29 38.33 -8.22
CA THR A 187 64.00 37.74 -6.92
C THR A 187 65.29 37.40 -6.15
N LEU A 188 65.35 37.82 -4.90
CA LEU A 188 66.42 37.42 -3.97
C LEU A 188 65.86 36.37 -2.97
N GLY A 189 66.50 35.17 -2.96
CA GLY A 189 66.21 34.13 -1.98
C GLY A 189 66.59 34.52 -0.56
N PRO A 190 66.10 33.75 0.47
CA PRO A 190 66.46 34.01 1.85
C PRO A 190 68.00 33.98 2.06
N GLY A 191 68.54 35.03 2.71
CA GLY A 191 69.98 35.15 2.95
C GLY A 191 70.82 35.47 1.71
N GLU A 192 70.25 35.58 0.54
CA GLU A 192 71.00 35.87 -0.70
C GLU A 192 71.49 37.29 -0.72
N GLN A 193 72.80 37.43 -1.13
CA GLN A 193 73.47 38.71 -1.25
C GLN A 193 73.93 38.96 -2.69
N ARG A 194 73.71 40.17 -3.20
CA ARG A 194 74.27 40.64 -4.49
C ARG A 194 75.22 41.80 -4.24
N THR A 195 76.31 41.77 -4.98
CA THR A 195 77.28 42.85 -4.97
C THR A 195 77.26 43.53 -6.32
N LEU A 196 77.09 44.84 -6.29
CA LEU A 196 77.01 45.70 -7.47
C LEU A 196 78.15 46.67 -7.46
N GLU A 197 78.89 46.77 -8.56
CA GLU A 197 80.05 47.65 -8.69
C GLU A 197 79.78 48.70 -9.77
N MET A 198 80.11 49.94 -9.46
CA MET A 198 80.14 51.04 -10.37
C MET A 198 81.54 51.58 -10.46
N GLN A 199 82.15 51.54 -11.62
CA GLN A 199 83.47 52.06 -11.84
C GLN A 199 83.40 53.43 -12.50
N VAL A 200 84.02 54.44 -11.88
CA VAL A 200 83.98 55.83 -12.37
C VAL A 200 85.38 56.39 -12.36
N VAL A 201 85.63 57.48 -13.15
CA VAL A 201 86.81 58.27 -13.15
C VAL A 201 86.48 59.69 -12.69
N PRO A 202 87.09 60.19 -11.63
CA PRO A 202 86.95 61.58 -11.18
C PRO A 202 87.52 62.54 -12.30
N THR A 203 86.80 63.59 -12.60
CA THR A 203 87.15 64.61 -13.60
C THR A 203 87.42 65.95 -12.97
N GLU A 204 87.03 66.20 -11.72
CA GLU A 204 87.12 67.44 -10.99
C GLU A 204 87.57 67.18 -9.54
N GLU A 205 88.22 68.14 -8.85
CA GLU A 205 88.51 68.08 -7.41
C GLU A 205 87.25 68.35 -6.60
N GLY A 206 87.05 67.61 -5.48
CA GLY A 206 85.93 67.77 -4.58
C GLY A 206 85.50 66.44 -3.99
N GLU A 207 84.46 66.52 -3.15
CA GLU A 207 83.80 65.31 -2.64
C GLU A 207 82.97 64.63 -3.70
N ILE A 208 83.19 63.36 -3.93
CA ILE A 208 82.43 62.53 -4.87
C ILE A 208 81.61 61.48 -4.12
N GLY A 209 80.30 61.38 -4.41
CA GLY A 209 79.40 60.44 -3.78
C GLY A 209 78.05 60.35 -4.46
N SER A 210 77.35 59.31 -4.22
CA SER A 210 75.97 59.13 -4.65
C SER A 210 75.18 58.31 -3.63
N VAL A 211 73.88 58.38 -3.71
CA VAL A 211 72.94 57.64 -2.81
C VAL A 211 72.29 56.51 -3.59
N ALA A 212 72.52 55.30 -3.12
CA ALA A 212 71.80 54.12 -3.65
C ALA A 212 70.50 53.92 -2.89
N THR A 213 69.45 53.61 -3.60
CA THR A 213 68.14 53.22 -3.07
C THR A 213 67.73 51.83 -3.55
N VAL A 214 67.01 51.07 -2.74
CA VAL A 214 66.46 49.77 -3.13
C VAL A 214 64.93 49.79 -3.01
N SER A 215 64.24 49.25 -4.01
CA SER A 215 62.79 49.01 -4.01
C SER A 215 62.54 47.52 -4.27
N PHE A 216 61.42 47.02 -3.75
CA PHE A 216 60.99 45.63 -3.92
C PHE A 216 59.49 45.48 -3.78
N ALA A 217 58.91 44.32 -4.21
CA ALA A 217 57.54 43.97 -4.02
C ALA A 217 57.38 43.00 -2.84
N ALA A 218 56.43 43.30 -1.95
CA ALA A 218 55.98 42.39 -0.91
C ALA A 218 54.66 41.72 -1.34
N GLN A 219 54.55 40.40 -1.12
CA GLN A 219 53.39 39.58 -1.50
C GLN A 219 52.84 38.87 -0.29
N ALA A 220 51.49 38.80 -0.16
CA ALA A 220 50.82 38.01 0.83
C ALA A 220 49.66 37.24 0.14
N SER A 221 49.40 36.04 0.61
CA SER A 221 48.37 35.17 0.09
C SER A 221 47.39 34.80 1.20
N ALA A 222 46.13 34.55 0.80
CA ALA A 222 45.13 33.92 1.66
C ALA A 222 44.28 32.96 0.82
N LYS A 223 43.83 31.87 1.42
CA LYS A 223 42.91 30.93 0.78
C LYS A 223 41.68 30.70 1.65
N ALA A 224 40.55 30.47 1.04
CA ALA A 224 39.33 29.98 1.66
C ALA A 224 38.82 28.76 0.89
N VAL A 225 38.23 27.82 1.60
CA VAL A 225 37.54 26.67 1.01
C VAL A 225 36.06 27.05 0.86
N CYS A 226 35.59 27.08 -0.37
CA CYS A 226 34.17 27.26 -0.64
C CYS A 226 33.50 25.89 -0.69
N THR A 227 32.52 25.69 0.20
CA THR A 227 31.77 24.44 0.32
C THR A 227 30.31 24.66 -0.02
N ARG A 228 29.63 23.60 -0.45
CA ARG A 228 28.19 23.61 -0.75
C ARG A 228 27.49 22.54 0.08
N PRO A 229 26.61 22.86 1.01
CA PRO A 229 25.71 21.89 1.64
C PRO A 229 24.64 21.45 0.63
N MET A 230 24.15 20.22 0.81
CA MET A 230 23.03 19.66 0.03
C MET A 230 22.17 18.81 0.96
N LEU A 231 20.91 18.58 0.58
CA LEU A 231 20.02 17.62 1.23
C LEU A 231 19.60 16.55 0.24
N ALA A 232 19.55 15.30 0.70
CA ALA A 232 18.93 14.18 0.01
C ALA A 232 18.06 13.44 1.02
N LEU A 233 16.86 13.05 0.59
CA LEU A 233 15.86 12.37 1.40
C LEU A 233 15.46 11.08 0.70
N ARG A 234 15.32 10.00 1.44
CA ARG A 234 14.77 8.73 0.97
C ARG A 234 13.79 8.18 1.98
N MET A 235 12.66 7.68 1.48
CA MET A 235 11.65 7.02 2.29
C MET A 235 11.38 5.62 1.75
N THR A 236 11.12 4.68 2.66
CA THR A 236 10.66 3.33 2.31
C THR A 236 9.62 2.88 3.33
N ALA A 237 8.56 2.25 2.84
CA ALA A 237 7.46 1.75 3.66
C ALA A 237 6.99 0.39 3.12
N PRO A 238 6.37 -0.47 3.94
CA PRO A 238 5.57 -1.59 3.46
C PRO A 238 4.48 -1.12 2.48
N ALA A 239 4.24 -1.89 1.43
CA ALA A 239 3.26 -1.53 0.40
C ALA A 239 1.82 -1.56 0.90
N GLU A 240 1.54 -2.32 1.96
CA GLU A 240 0.22 -2.46 2.56
C GLU A 240 0.32 -2.51 4.09
N VAL A 241 -0.69 -1.95 4.75
CA VAL A 241 -0.90 -2.03 6.20
C VAL A 241 -2.38 -2.24 6.49
N LEU A 242 -2.69 -3.07 7.49
CA LEU A 242 -4.08 -3.28 7.93
C LEU A 242 -4.56 -2.11 8.79
N VAL A 243 -5.83 -1.74 8.64
CA VAL A 243 -6.51 -0.84 9.60
C VAL A 243 -6.35 -1.39 11.02
N GLY A 244 -5.91 -0.53 11.94
CA GLY A 244 -5.62 -0.87 13.32
C GLY A 244 -4.18 -1.31 13.60
N ASP A 245 -3.36 -1.53 12.55
CA ASP A 245 -1.94 -1.84 12.67
C ASP A 245 -1.07 -0.57 12.50
N GLU A 246 0.20 -0.68 12.89
CA GLU A 246 1.19 0.38 12.74
C GLU A 246 1.83 0.35 11.35
N GLN A 247 1.79 1.48 10.66
CA GLN A 247 2.62 1.73 9.48
C GLN A 247 3.96 2.28 9.90
N ARG A 248 5.04 1.62 9.46
CA ARG A 248 6.42 2.00 9.76
C ARG A 248 7.11 2.50 8.50
N ILE A 249 7.52 3.76 8.50
CA ILE A 249 8.21 4.40 7.39
C ILE A 249 9.67 4.62 7.80
N GLN A 250 10.60 4.03 7.04
CA GLN A 250 12.03 4.26 7.21
C GLN A 250 12.43 5.50 6.43
N ILE A 251 13.06 6.44 7.09
CA ILE A 251 13.50 7.73 6.55
C ILE A 251 15.02 7.78 6.62
N GLU A 252 15.66 8.08 5.49
CA GLU A 252 17.08 8.36 5.40
C GLU A 252 17.30 9.79 4.94
N VAL A 253 17.94 10.61 5.77
CA VAL A 253 18.33 11.99 5.47
C VAL A 253 19.85 12.05 5.35
N ARG A 254 20.34 12.62 4.25
CA ARG A 254 21.76 12.69 3.95
C ARG A 254 22.15 14.08 3.45
N ASN A 255 23.37 14.49 3.83
CA ASN A 255 24.03 15.64 3.20
C ASN A 255 25.12 15.14 2.21
N PRO A 256 24.83 15.01 0.91
CA PRO A 256 25.83 14.62 -0.10
C PRO A 256 26.76 15.77 -0.51
N GLY A 257 26.57 16.95 0.07
CA GLY A 257 27.37 18.14 -0.23
C GLY A 257 28.78 18.10 0.38
N THR A 258 29.53 19.19 0.17
CA THR A 258 30.91 19.39 0.65
C THR A 258 30.98 20.29 1.88
N GLY A 259 29.86 20.93 2.27
CA GLY A 259 29.72 21.78 3.46
C GLY A 259 28.66 21.21 4.41
N ALA A 260 28.68 21.62 5.66
CA ALA A 260 27.66 21.23 6.63
C ALA A 260 26.31 21.89 6.31
N ALA A 261 25.23 21.10 6.38
CA ALA A 261 23.85 21.60 6.35
C ALA A 261 23.40 21.87 7.79
N THR A 262 23.09 23.11 8.11
CA THR A 262 22.67 23.56 9.45
C THR A 262 21.18 23.79 9.50
N GLY A 263 20.56 23.71 10.68
CA GLY A 263 19.13 23.94 10.87
C GLY A 263 18.27 22.93 10.10
N VAL A 264 18.69 21.66 10.01
CA VAL A 264 17.93 20.64 9.28
C VAL A 264 16.70 20.23 10.07
N VAL A 265 15.52 20.37 9.47
CA VAL A 265 14.21 20.03 10.04
C VAL A 265 13.43 19.20 9.04
N LEU A 266 12.76 18.15 9.52
CA LEU A 266 11.79 17.38 8.77
C LEU A 266 10.37 17.86 9.11
N VAL A 267 9.54 18.06 8.09
CA VAL A 267 8.15 18.47 8.24
C VAL A 267 7.26 17.52 7.45
N GLU A 268 6.17 17.07 8.07
CA GLU A 268 5.21 16.18 7.47
C GLU A 268 3.79 16.51 7.91
N ASP A 269 2.86 16.50 6.96
CA ASP A 269 1.44 16.49 7.24
C ASP A 269 0.93 15.04 7.18
N VAL A 270 0.46 14.53 8.31
CA VAL A 270 -0.02 13.15 8.45
C VAL A 270 -1.23 12.95 7.54
N PRO A 271 -1.21 11.96 6.62
CA PRO A 271 -2.36 11.65 5.77
C PRO A 271 -3.60 11.27 6.57
N GLN A 272 -4.80 11.62 6.06
CA GLN A 272 -6.08 11.43 6.79
C GLN A 272 -6.37 9.96 7.16
N ASN A 273 -5.85 9.02 6.38
CA ASN A 273 -5.99 7.58 6.65
C ASN A 273 -5.14 7.09 7.82
N LEU A 274 -4.25 7.94 8.32
CA LEU A 274 -3.28 7.62 9.36
C LEU A 274 -3.44 8.57 10.54
N ARG A 275 -2.97 8.12 11.68
CA ARG A 275 -2.89 8.94 12.89
C ARG A 275 -1.53 8.82 13.56
N HIS A 276 -0.98 9.94 13.97
CA HIS A 276 0.20 10.01 14.82
C HIS A 276 -0.15 10.62 16.19
N GLU A 277 0.50 10.16 17.27
CA GLU A 277 0.21 10.64 18.63
C GLU A 277 0.50 12.12 18.84
N ALA A 278 1.49 12.67 18.13
CA ALA A 278 1.85 14.10 18.21
C ALA A 278 0.91 15.03 17.43
N GLY A 279 -0.05 14.49 16.67
CA GLY A 279 -1.04 15.28 15.91
C GLY A 279 -0.90 15.16 14.40
N PRO A 280 -1.62 16.03 13.66
CA PRO A 280 -1.71 15.93 12.20
C PRO A 280 -0.53 16.54 11.44
N THR A 281 0.28 17.38 12.08
CA THR A 281 1.50 17.97 11.50
C THR A 281 2.66 17.66 12.41
N LEU A 282 3.71 17.07 11.82
CA LEU A 282 4.90 16.64 12.53
C LEU A 282 6.08 17.50 12.13
N GLU A 283 6.87 17.90 13.13
CA GLU A 283 8.12 18.61 12.92
C GLU A 283 9.22 17.95 13.77
N PHE A 284 10.32 17.57 13.10
CA PHE A 284 11.43 16.93 13.76
C PHE A 284 12.75 17.62 13.44
N GLU A 285 13.39 18.15 14.49
CA GLU A 285 14.66 18.86 14.38
C GLU A 285 15.84 17.87 14.36
N ILE A 286 16.55 17.82 13.22
CA ILE A 286 17.77 17.02 13.05
C ILE A 286 18.99 17.83 13.50
N GLY A 287 18.96 19.15 13.33
CA GLY A 287 20.06 20.06 13.62
C GLY A 287 21.08 20.13 12.49
N THR A 288 22.35 19.81 12.74
CA THR A 288 23.42 19.89 11.72
C THR A 288 23.78 18.52 11.16
N LEU A 289 23.83 18.42 9.84
CA LEU A 289 24.38 17.29 9.10
C LEU A 289 25.73 17.68 8.49
N GLN A 290 26.81 17.01 8.89
CA GLN A 290 28.12 17.23 8.31
C GLN A 290 28.17 16.77 6.86
N ALA A 291 29.17 17.24 6.10
CA ALA A 291 29.39 16.78 4.74
C ALA A 291 29.55 15.26 4.67
N GLY A 292 28.70 14.59 3.87
CA GLY A 292 28.63 13.13 3.73
C GLY A 292 27.84 12.40 4.82
N GLU A 293 27.40 13.08 5.89
CA GLU A 293 26.65 12.48 6.99
C GLU A 293 25.28 11.99 6.54
N THR A 294 24.88 10.83 7.06
CA THR A 294 23.57 10.21 6.86
C THR A 294 22.95 9.91 8.22
N ARG A 295 21.66 10.23 8.39
CA ARG A 295 20.86 9.81 9.56
C ARG A 295 19.67 9.00 9.12
N GLN A 296 19.38 7.95 9.88
CA GLN A 296 18.22 7.09 9.70
C GLN A 296 17.25 7.30 10.84
N LEU A 297 15.96 7.39 10.49
CA LEU A 297 14.85 7.63 11.40
C LEU A 297 13.73 6.66 11.05
N GLU A 298 12.86 6.35 11.98
CA GLU A 298 11.65 5.59 11.78
C GLU A 298 10.46 6.44 12.20
N LEU A 299 9.48 6.59 11.31
CA LEU A 299 8.19 7.19 11.60
C LEU A 299 7.15 6.09 11.71
N VAL A 300 6.41 6.08 12.83
CA VAL A 300 5.38 5.08 13.12
C VAL A 300 4.03 5.77 13.23
N MET A 301 3.07 5.35 12.42
CA MET A 301 1.71 5.89 12.40
C MET A 301 0.69 4.76 12.48
N ASN A 302 -0.45 5.00 13.13
CA ASN A 302 -1.54 4.04 13.19
C ASN A 302 -2.45 4.19 11.96
N ALA A 303 -2.77 3.08 11.31
CA ALA A 303 -3.70 3.06 10.19
C ALA A 303 -5.15 3.06 10.70
N GLU A 304 -5.94 4.10 10.35
CA GLU A 304 -7.32 4.27 10.84
C GLU A 304 -8.37 4.01 9.77
N GLU A 305 -8.17 4.48 8.55
CA GLU A 305 -9.14 4.38 7.47
C GLU A 305 -8.55 3.71 6.22
N PRO A 306 -9.29 2.79 5.56
CA PRO A 306 -8.79 2.13 4.37
C PRO A 306 -8.72 3.08 3.18
N GLY A 307 -7.72 2.91 2.33
CA GLY A 307 -7.54 3.69 1.11
C GLY A 307 -6.10 3.79 0.66
N ALA A 308 -5.90 4.40 -0.50
CA ALA A 308 -4.59 4.74 -1.01
C ALA A 308 -4.00 5.93 -0.22
N VAL A 309 -2.77 5.81 0.20
CA VAL A 309 -2.04 6.83 0.95
C VAL A 309 -0.83 7.27 0.15
N SER A 310 -0.68 8.58 0.02
CA SER A 310 0.50 9.23 -0.51
C SER A 310 1.11 10.06 0.61
N ASN A 311 2.19 9.57 1.19
CA ASN A 311 2.86 10.21 2.30
C ASN A 311 4.02 11.06 1.80
N VAL A 312 4.02 12.35 2.15
CA VAL A 312 4.99 13.35 1.68
C VAL A 312 5.75 13.94 2.85
N LEU A 313 7.07 13.80 2.82
CA LEU A 313 7.97 14.36 3.81
C LEU A 313 8.86 15.43 3.17
N VAL A 314 9.00 16.55 3.83
CA VAL A 314 9.84 17.67 3.41
C VAL A 314 11.01 17.84 4.39
N ALA A 315 12.24 17.83 3.89
CA ALA A 315 13.41 18.23 4.66
C ALA A 315 13.82 19.66 4.26
N ARG A 316 14.02 20.51 5.24
CA ARG A 316 14.46 21.91 5.09
C ARG A 316 15.73 22.15 5.88
N ALA A 317 16.55 23.12 5.45
CA ALA A 317 17.74 23.57 6.17
C ALA A 317 18.03 25.04 5.86
N ASP A 318 19.03 25.62 6.56
CA ASP A 318 19.50 26.98 6.31
C ASP A 318 19.95 27.17 4.85
N GLY A 319 19.83 28.40 4.35
CA GLY A 319 20.21 28.75 2.98
C GLY A 319 19.21 28.27 1.93
N ASP A 320 17.92 28.20 2.28
CA ASP A 320 16.80 27.80 1.43
C ASP A 320 16.94 26.38 0.83
N LEU A 321 17.70 25.53 1.53
CA LEU A 321 17.77 24.12 1.15
C LEU A 321 16.45 23.44 1.47
N GLN A 322 15.88 22.79 0.46
CA GLN A 322 14.66 21.98 0.60
C GLN A 322 14.71 20.77 -0.33
N VAL A 323 14.25 19.65 0.16
CA VAL A 323 14.02 18.43 -0.61
C VAL A 323 12.73 17.78 -0.11
N GLU A 324 11.97 17.22 -1.03
CA GLU A 324 10.71 16.53 -0.78
C GLU A 324 10.82 15.10 -1.29
N GLN A 325 10.22 14.17 -0.57
CA GLN A 325 10.12 12.77 -0.96
C GLN A 325 8.71 12.26 -0.65
N GLN A 326 8.19 11.45 -1.55
CA GLN A 326 6.89 10.80 -1.42
C GLN A 326 7.08 9.28 -1.35
N VAL A 327 6.25 8.61 -0.55
CA VAL A 327 6.08 7.16 -0.55
C VAL A 327 4.60 6.81 -0.57
N ASP A 328 4.24 5.91 -1.49
CA ASP A 328 2.86 5.46 -1.67
C ASP A 328 2.67 4.05 -1.12
N PHE A 329 1.54 3.82 -0.46
CA PHE A 329 1.13 2.52 0.06
C PHE A 329 -0.39 2.45 0.21
N GLN A 330 -0.92 1.27 0.57
CA GLN A 330 -2.35 1.05 0.78
C GLN A 330 -2.64 0.75 2.24
N VAL A 331 -3.61 1.44 2.81
CA VAL A 331 -4.27 1.01 4.03
C VAL A 331 -5.41 0.08 3.63
N VAL A 332 -5.35 -1.18 4.04
CA VAL A 332 -6.30 -2.22 3.66
C VAL A 332 -7.14 -2.66 4.86
N ALA A 333 -8.39 -3.01 4.62
CA ALA A 333 -9.29 -3.50 5.66
C ALA A 333 -10.12 -4.68 5.12
N PRO A 334 -10.31 -5.76 5.89
CA PRO A 334 -11.30 -6.75 5.60
C PRO A 334 -12.71 -6.19 5.85
N ALA A 335 -13.69 -6.70 5.13
CA ALA A 335 -15.09 -6.44 5.39
C ALA A 335 -15.87 -7.76 5.42
N LEU A 336 -17.07 -7.74 5.96
CA LEU A 336 -17.92 -8.91 6.01
C LEU A 336 -19.33 -8.50 5.59
N ALA A 337 -19.91 -9.24 4.65
CA ALA A 337 -21.29 -9.09 4.24
C ALA A 337 -21.97 -10.47 4.30
N VAL A 338 -23.10 -10.56 4.99
CA VAL A 338 -23.86 -11.79 5.18
C VAL A 338 -25.20 -11.65 4.46
N SER A 339 -25.63 -12.71 3.81
CA SER A 339 -26.98 -12.79 3.24
C SER A 339 -27.60 -14.16 3.47
N VAL A 340 -28.94 -14.19 3.61
CA VAL A 340 -29.71 -15.42 3.75
C VAL A 340 -30.74 -15.49 2.63
N ASN A 341 -30.73 -16.60 1.91
CA ASN A 341 -31.65 -16.87 0.83
C ASN A 341 -32.44 -18.16 1.07
N GLY A 342 -33.70 -18.19 0.65
CA GLY A 342 -34.54 -19.35 0.79
C GLY A 342 -35.95 -19.11 0.20
N PRO A 343 -36.85 -20.09 0.32
CA PRO A 343 -38.25 -19.88 -0.09
C PRO A 343 -38.96 -18.87 0.82
N THR A 344 -39.66 -17.91 0.26
CA THR A 344 -40.47 -16.94 1.00
C THR A 344 -41.82 -17.51 1.46
N ARG A 345 -42.25 -18.64 0.87
CA ARG A 345 -43.45 -19.38 1.23
C ARG A 345 -43.16 -20.87 1.28
N ARG A 346 -43.63 -21.55 2.33
CA ARG A 346 -43.44 -23.00 2.51
C ARG A 346 -44.65 -23.60 3.21
N PHE A 347 -44.79 -24.93 3.08
CA PHE A 347 -45.88 -25.66 3.72
C PHE A 347 -45.36 -26.45 4.92
N LEU A 348 -46.26 -26.63 5.89
CA LEU A 348 -46.00 -27.46 7.09
C LEU A 348 -45.49 -28.84 6.68
N GLN A 349 -44.54 -29.37 7.48
CA GLN A 349 -43.93 -30.70 7.29
C GLN A 349 -43.18 -30.90 5.97
N ARG A 350 -42.97 -29.85 5.15
CA ARG A 350 -42.19 -29.92 3.92
C ARG A 350 -40.80 -29.33 4.13
N PRO A 351 -39.72 -30.12 3.98
CA PRO A 351 -38.37 -29.62 4.13
C PRO A 351 -38.09 -28.42 3.23
N ALA A 352 -37.34 -27.46 3.75
CA ALA A 352 -36.85 -26.30 3.01
C ALA A 352 -35.36 -26.13 3.26
N THR A 353 -34.63 -25.78 2.22
CA THR A 353 -33.21 -25.46 2.31
C THR A 353 -33.03 -23.94 2.26
N TYR A 354 -32.23 -23.44 3.17
CA TYR A 354 -31.83 -22.05 3.27
C TYR A 354 -30.34 -21.97 3.08
N THR A 355 -29.92 -20.99 2.30
CA THR A 355 -28.53 -20.75 1.96
C THR A 355 -28.05 -19.48 2.62
N VAL A 356 -26.95 -19.55 3.34
CA VAL A 356 -26.26 -18.40 3.94
C VAL A 356 -25.01 -18.17 3.14
N ARG A 357 -24.87 -16.97 2.61
CA ARG A 357 -23.70 -16.53 1.89
C ARG A 357 -22.97 -15.50 2.73
N VAL A 358 -21.66 -15.62 2.78
CA VAL A 358 -20.74 -14.65 3.37
C VAL A 358 -19.77 -14.18 2.31
N ASP A 359 -19.65 -12.87 2.13
CA ASP A 359 -18.73 -12.23 1.21
C ASP A 359 -17.76 -11.33 1.95
N ASN A 360 -16.55 -11.16 1.42
CA ASN A 360 -15.60 -10.17 1.89
C ASN A 360 -15.42 -9.07 0.83
N PRO A 361 -16.23 -8.01 0.84
CA PRO A 361 -16.09 -6.88 -0.08
C PRO A 361 -14.94 -5.93 0.28
N GLY A 362 -14.15 -6.26 1.30
CA GLY A 362 -13.02 -5.47 1.74
C GLY A 362 -11.80 -5.58 0.84
N THR A 363 -10.72 -4.93 1.25
CA THR A 363 -9.44 -4.87 0.54
C THR A 363 -8.34 -5.75 1.17
N ALA A 364 -8.67 -6.46 2.26
CA ALA A 364 -7.81 -7.44 2.91
C ALA A 364 -8.58 -8.72 3.21
N ALA A 365 -7.88 -9.83 3.48
CA ALA A 365 -8.52 -11.09 3.86
C ALA A 365 -9.17 -11.01 5.25
N ALA A 366 -10.42 -11.47 5.36
CA ALA A 366 -11.09 -11.67 6.64
C ALA A 366 -10.67 -13.02 7.23
N ARG A 367 -10.40 -13.06 8.55
CA ARG A 367 -9.90 -14.25 9.22
C ARG A 367 -10.76 -14.65 10.43
N ASP A 368 -10.71 -15.94 10.77
CA ASP A 368 -11.42 -16.52 11.93
C ASP A 368 -12.93 -16.24 11.86
N ILE A 369 -13.54 -16.43 10.67
CA ILE A 369 -14.95 -16.16 10.45
C ILE A 369 -15.79 -17.24 11.11
N ARG A 370 -16.79 -16.82 11.87
CA ARG A 370 -17.81 -17.67 12.48
C ARG A 370 -19.17 -17.24 11.98
N LEU A 371 -19.87 -18.15 11.33
CA LEU A 371 -21.26 -17.97 10.92
C LEU A 371 -22.18 -18.70 11.89
N VAL A 372 -23.23 -18.03 12.30
CA VAL A 372 -24.27 -18.59 13.17
C VAL A 372 -25.63 -18.35 12.52
N THR A 373 -26.38 -19.40 12.26
CA THR A 373 -27.75 -19.27 11.76
C THR A 373 -28.72 -19.76 12.81
N ARG A 374 -29.56 -18.87 13.31
CA ARG A 374 -30.59 -19.15 14.31
C ARG A 374 -31.90 -19.51 13.62
N LEU A 375 -32.39 -20.71 13.94
CA LEU A 375 -33.70 -21.18 13.48
C LEU A 375 -34.80 -20.68 14.40
N PRO A 376 -35.97 -20.29 13.86
CA PRO A 376 -37.15 -20.00 14.69
C PRO A 376 -37.70 -21.29 15.34
N ARG A 377 -38.29 -21.18 16.51
CA ARG A 377 -38.79 -22.34 17.29
C ARG A 377 -39.80 -23.20 16.53
N GLY A 378 -40.47 -22.66 15.55
CA GLY A 378 -41.43 -23.38 14.68
C GLY A 378 -40.79 -24.16 13.53
N MET A 379 -39.47 -24.32 13.51
CA MET A 379 -38.73 -25.12 12.54
C MET A 379 -37.85 -26.16 13.24
N GLN A 380 -37.83 -27.37 12.71
CA GLN A 380 -36.96 -28.44 13.16
C GLN A 380 -35.76 -28.56 12.24
N PHE A 381 -34.54 -28.56 12.78
CA PHE A 381 -33.30 -28.79 12.04
C PHE A 381 -33.26 -30.22 11.46
N VAL A 382 -32.77 -30.37 10.23
CA VAL A 382 -32.59 -31.66 9.57
C VAL A 382 -31.12 -31.94 9.29
N LYS A 383 -30.45 -31.05 8.61
CA LYS A 383 -29.03 -31.20 8.23
C LYS A 383 -28.42 -29.86 7.82
N ALA A 384 -27.12 -29.77 7.86
CA ALA A 384 -26.31 -28.70 7.28
C ALA A 384 -25.19 -29.29 6.43
N ASN A 385 -24.68 -28.48 5.48
CA ASN A 385 -23.49 -28.83 4.70
C ASN A 385 -22.21 -28.26 5.34
N ASN A 386 -21.06 -28.49 4.74
CA ASN A 386 -19.77 -27.90 5.08
C ASN A 386 -19.46 -27.96 6.60
N LEU A 387 -19.68 -29.13 7.19
CA LEU A 387 -19.42 -29.38 8.63
C LEU A 387 -20.19 -28.44 9.59
N GLY A 388 -21.37 -27.97 9.17
CA GLY A 388 -22.23 -27.18 10.04
C GLY A 388 -22.68 -27.96 11.26
N GLU A 389 -22.40 -27.44 12.45
CA GLU A 389 -22.73 -28.03 13.74
C GLU A 389 -24.01 -27.42 14.29
N TYR A 390 -25.01 -28.28 14.59
CA TYR A 390 -26.25 -27.84 15.19
C TYR A 390 -26.22 -27.95 16.71
N ASP A 391 -26.51 -26.86 17.38
CA ASP A 391 -26.71 -26.81 18.83
C ASP A 391 -28.19 -26.67 19.17
N ALA A 392 -28.75 -27.73 19.78
CA ALA A 392 -30.14 -27.76 20.19
C ALA A 392 -30.48 -26.79 21.33
N SER A 393 -29.53 -26.40 22.15
CA SER A 393 -29.75 -25.49 23.29
C SER A 393 -30.00 -24.06 22.83
N THR A 394 -29.29 -23.61 21.77
CA THR A 394 -29.43 -22.30 21.16
C THR A 394 -30.30 -22.32 19.92
N HIS A 395 -30.70 -23.50 19.46
CA HIS A 395 -31.45 -23.73 18.22
C HIS A 395 -30.76 -23.09 17.01
N SER A 396 -29.45 -23.26 16.90
CA SER A 396 -28.59 -22.59 15.94
C SER A 396 -27.64 -23.55 15.24
N VAL A 397 -27.25 -23.21 14.04
CA VAL A 397 -26.21 -23.91 13.26
C VAL A 397 -24.99 -23.04 13.17
N TYR A 398 -23.81 -23.63 13.41
CA TYR A 398 -22.52 -22.96 13.45
C TYR A 398 -21.61 -23.46 12.34
N TRP A 399 -20.90 -22.55 11.68
CA TRP A 399 -19.81 -22.86 10.75
C TRP A 399 -18.61 -22.00 11.10
N ALA A 400 -17.42 -22.51 10.83
CA ALA A 400 -16.16 -21.81 10.98
C ALA A 400 -15.41 -21.83 9.66
N LEU A 401 -14.86 -20.69 9.28
CA LEU A 401 -14.03 -20.51 8.10
C LEU A 401 -12.74 -19.79 8.53
N ALA A 402 -11.59 -20.39 8.26
CA ALA A 402 -10.30 -19.85 8.71
C ALA A 402 -9.96 -18.52 8.05
N GLU A 403 -10.23 -18.40 6.74
CA GLU A 403 -9.91 -17.21 5.95
C GLU A 403 -10.87 -17.07 4.77
N LEU A 404 -11.22 -15.83 4.45
CA LEU A 404 -11.96 -15.44 3.27
C LEU A 404 -11.17 -14.32 2.57
N PRO A 405 -10.52 -14.60 1.44
CA PRO A 405 -9.74 -13.62 0.71
C PRO A 405 -10.57 -12.41 0.29
N GLN A 406 -9.90 -11.31 0.00
CA GLN A 406 -10.54 -10.09 -0.51
C GLN A 406 -11.33 -10.40 -1.80
N GLY A 407 -12.57 -9.89 -1.89
CA GLY A 407 -13.44 -10.06 -3.03
C GLY A 407 -14.05 -11.46 -3.19
N GLU A 408 -13.67 -12.42 -2.34
CA GLU A 408 -14.19 -13.78 -2.37
C GLU A 408 -15.44 -13.95 -1.50
N GLY A 409 -16.22 -15.00 -1.78
CA GLY A 409 -17.42 -15.37 -1.04
C GLY A 409 -17.51 -16.86 -0.79
N GLY A 410 -18.16 -17.22 0.30
CA GLY A 410 -18.47 -18.60 0.67
C GLY A 410 -19.97 -18.80 0.85
N GLU A 411 -20.44 -20.04 0.60
CA GLU A 411 -21.84 -20.39 0.73
C GLU A 411 -21.99 -21.67 1.56
N VAL A 412 -22.87 -21.62 2.55
CA VAL A 412 -23.28 -22.76 3.36
C VAL A 412 -24.79 -22.90 3.33
N SER A 413 -25.29 -24.08 3.58
CA SER A 413 -26.72 -24.34 3.57
C SER A 413 -27.17 -25.20 4.74
N LEU A 414 -28.40 -24.95 5.18
CA LEU A 414 -29.10 -25.80 6.13
C LEU A 414 -30.48 -26.19 5.60
N THR A 415 -30.98 -27.33 6.01
CA THR A 415 -32.32 -27.79 5.73
C THR A 415 -33.10 -27.88 7.04
N ALA A 416 -34.31 -27.31 7.04
CA ALA A 416 -35.21 -27.36 8.18
C ALA A 416 -36.64 -27.72 7.74
N VAL A 417 -37.42 -28.31 8.66
CA VAL A 417 -38.83 -28.66 8.47
C VAL A 417 -39.69 -27.75 9.32
N PRO A 418 -40.62 -26.98 8.75
CA PRO A 418 -41.59 -26.19 9.51
C PRO A 418 -42.56 -27.11 10.29
N THR A 419 -42.76 -26.85 11.57
CA THR A 419 -43.66 -27.58 12.46
C THR A 419 -44.87 -26.78 12.91
N THR A 420 -44.84 -25.44 12.76
CA THR A 420 -45.95 -24.53 13.05
C THR A 420 -46.19 -23.60 11.87
N ALA A 421 -47.44 -23.20 11.64
CA ALA A 421 -47.80 -22.21 10.63
C ALA A 421 -47.56 -20.79 11.14
N GLY A 422 -47.41 -19.86 10.23
CA GLY A 422 -47.20 -18.44 10.52
C GLY A 422 -45.99 -17.85 9.83
N GLU A 423 -45.68 -16.60 10.12
CA GLU A 423 -44.50 -15.93 9.62
C GLU A 423 -43.31 -16.25 10.55
N MET A 424 -42.17 -16.56 9.95
CA MET A 424 -40.94 -16.96 10.64
C MET A 424 -39.76 -16.26 10.03
N ASN A 425 -38.82 -15.83 10.86
CA ASN A 425 -37.55 -15.22 10.45
C ASN A 425 -36.37 -16.13 10.79
N ILE A 426 -35.55 -16.42 9.79
CA ILE A 426 -34.26 -17.07 9.94
C ILE A 426 -33.22 -15.96 9.98
N LYS A 427 -32.39 -15.95 11.03
CA LYS A 427 -31.35 -14.95 11.26
C LYS A 427 -29.99 -15.58 11.09
N ALA A 428 -29.13 -14.97 10.27
CA ALA A 428 -27.73 -15.33 10.18
C ALA A 428 -26.85 -14.17 10.65
N GLU A 429 -25.84 -14.49 11.42
CA GLU A 429 -24.84 -13.56 11.94
C GLU A 429 -23.45 -14.09 11.56
N GLY A 430 -22.63 -13.23 10.97
CA GLY A 430 -21.23 -13.47 10.69
C GLY A 430 -20.35 -12.62 11.61
N LYS A 431 -19.32 -13.23 12.19
CA LYS A 431 -18.28 -12.53 12.97
C LYS A 431 -16.92 -12.96 12.49
N ALA A 432 -15.98 -12.03 12.43
CA ALA A 432 -14.58 -12.31 12.09
C ALA A 432 -13.64 -11.66 13.11
N ARG A 433 -12.33 -11.89 12.95
CA ARG A 433 -11.30 -11.24 13.75
C ARG A 433 -11.47 -9.71 13.70
N SER A 434 -10.91 -9.01 14.68
CA SER A 434 -10.95 -7.52 14.77
C SER A 434 -12.35 -6.92 14.94
N GLY A 435 -13.32 -7.73 15.41
CA GLY A 435 -14.66 -7.23 15.73
C GLY A 435 -15.57 -7.00 14.50
N LEU A 436 -15.18 -7.45 13.32
CA LEU A 436 -16.04 -7.43 12.15
C LEU A 436 -17.27 -8.29 12.37
N GLN A 437 -18.43 -7.73 12.08
CA GLN A 437 -19.71 -8.45 12.16
C GLN A 437 -20.70 -7.91 11.15
N ASP A 438 -21.55 -8.80 10.67
CA ASP A 438 -22.70 -8.46 9.84
C ASP A 438 -23.81 -9.48 10.11
N GLU A 439 -25.08 -9.07 9.88
CA GLU A 439 -26.25 -9.91 10.08
C GLU A 439 -27.25 -9.78 8.95
N ALA A 440 -27.98 -10.87 8.72
CA ALA A 440 -29.05 -10.89 7.74
C ALA A 440 -30.24 -11.70 8.26
N GLU A 441 -31.44 -11.35 7.79
CA GLU A 441 -32.68 -12.05 8.10
C GLU A 441 -33.40 -12.46 6.82
N HIS A 442 -34.07 -13.61 6.87
CA HIS A 442 -34.94 -14.09 5.82
C HIS A 442 -36.30 -14.45 6.38
N ALA A 443 -37.34 -13.76 5.89
CA ALA A 443 -38.72 -14.03 6.27
C ALA A 443 -39.31 -15.14 5.39
N VAL A 444 -39.99 -16.08 6.02
CA VAL A 444 -40.69 -17.17 5.35
C VAL A 444 -42.10 -17.31 5.95
N ARG A 445 -43.11 -17.39 5.09
CA ARG A 445 -44.48 -17.65 5.47
C ARG A 445 -44.75 -19.16 5.38
N ILE A 446 -45.12 -19.76 6.49
CA ILE A 446 -45.47 -21.18 6.60
C ILE A 446 -46.98 -21.33 6.59
N GLU A 447 -47.48 -22.10 5.67
CA GLU A 447 -48.89 -22.38 5.50
C GLU A 447 -49.18 -23.87 5.65
N GLY A 448 -50.35 -24.22 6.18
CA GLY A 448 -50.86 -25.58 6.12
C GLY A 448 -51.59 -25.81 4.79
N ILE A 449 -51.73 -27.05 4.40
CA ILE A 449 -52.54 -27.47 3.26
C ILE A 449 -53.64 -28.38 3.79
N ALA A 450 -54.89 -28.09 3.52
CA ALA A 450 -55.97 -29.06 3.68
C ALA A 450 -55.94 -30.03 2.47
N ALA A 451 -55.90 -31.30 2.73
CA ALA A 451 -55.86 -32.35 1.71
C ALA A 451 -57.03 -33.34 1.95
N VAL A 452 -58.20 -32.94 1.55
CA VAL A 452 -59.41 -33.72 1.71
C VAL A 452 -59.52 -34.75 0.60
N ALA A 453 -59.71 -35.97 1.04
CA ALA A 453 -59.98 -37.13 0.18
C ALA A 453 -61.22 -37.85 0.72
N PHE A 454 -61.92 -38.57 -0.10
CA PHE A 454 -63.03 -39.41 0.37
C PHE A 454 -63.10 -40.73 -0.40
N GLU A 455 -63.66 -41.73 0.27
CA GLU A 455 -63.95 -43.04 -0.27
C GLU A 455 -65.46 -43.32 -0.16
N VAL A 456 -66.03 -44.01 -1.11
CA VAL A 456 -67.40 -44.44 -1.14
C VAL A 456 -67.43 -45.92 -1.25
N LEU A 457 -68.18 -46.60 -0.41
CA LEU A 457 -68.31 -48.05 -0.33
C LEU A 457 -69.79 -48.40 -0.22
N ASP A 458 -70.29 -49.32 -0.97
CA ASP A 458 -71.57 -49.95 -0.75
C ASP A 458 -71.38 -51.17 0.18
N VAL A 459 -72.27 -51.35 1.13
CA VAL A 459 -72.17 -52.39 2.13
C VAL A 459 -72.64 -53.75 1.54
N GLU A 460 -73.63 -53.67 0.67
CA GLU A 460 -74.18 -54.84 -0.02
C GLU A 460 -74.22 -54.59 -1.54
N ASP A 461 -73.46 -55.39 -2.27
CA ASP A 461 -73.40 -55.45 -3.75
C ASP A 461 -73.05 -56.90 -4.16
N PRO A 462 -73.92 -57.57 -4.96
CA PRO A 462 -75.17 -57.07 -5.60
C PRO A 462 -76.40 -57.16 -4.66
N ILE A 463 -77.50 -56.45 -5.01
CA ILE A 463 -78.78 -56.48 -4.34
C ILE A 463 -79.88 -56.78 -5.37
N ASP A 464 -81.11 -57.21 -4.88
CA ASP A 464 -82.32 -57.43 -5.75
C ASP A 464 -83.17 -56.13 -5.85
N VAL A 465 -84.01 -56.02 -6.89
CA VAL A 465 -84.99 -54.95 -6.95
C VAL A 465 -85.88 -54.99 -5.71
N GLY A 466 -86.05 -53.82 -5.04
CA GLY A 466 -86.68 -53.71 -3.73
C GLY A 466 -85.75 -53.91 -2.56
N GLY A 467 -84.56 -54.46 -2.79
CA GLY A 467 -83.51 -54.62 -1.80
C GLY A 467 -82.94 -53.24 -1.35
N LYS A 468 -82.25 -53.28 -0.20
CA LYS A 468 -81.67 -52.07 0.41
C LYS A 468 -80.16 -52.28 0.51
N THR A 469 -79.41 -51.22 0.28
CA THR A 469 -77.97 -51.15 0.60
C THR A 469 -77.66 -49.86 1.29
N GLU A 470 -76.53 -49.82 2.03
CA GLU A 470 -76.02 -48.60 2.66
C GLU A 470 -74.73 -48.17 1.95
N TYR A 471 -74.65 -46.93 1.57
CA TYR A 471 -73.39 -46.33 1.11
C TYR A 471 -72.72 -45.64 2.29
N GLU A 472 -71.47 -46.01 2.54
CA GLU A 472 -70.59 -45.38 3.51
C GLU A 472 -69.63 -44.44 2.77
N VAL A 473 -69.70 -43.15 3.07
CA VAL A 473 -68.82 -42.14 2.55
C VAL A 473 -67.85 -41.73 3.65
N ARG A 474 -66.58 -42.08 3.53
CA ARG A 474 -65.54 -41.73 4.46
C ARG A 474 -64.78 -40.53 3.95
N VAL A 475 -64.85 -39.37 4.61
CA VAL A 475 -64.16 -38.15 4.26
C VAL A 475 -63.02 -37.94 5.22
N SER A 476 -61.78 -37.88 4.72
CA SER A 476 -60.59 -37.73 5.55
C SER A 476 -59.76 -36.53 5.14
N ASN A 477 -59.10 -35.87 6.09
CA ASN A 477 -58.16 -34.79 5.82
C ASN A 477 -56.73 -35.30 6.13
N SER A 478 -56.02 -35.71 5.09
CA SER A 478 -54.61 -36.11 5.17
C SER A 478 -53.63 -34.95 5.18
N GLY A 479 -54.14 -33.72 5.18
CA GLY A 479 -53.37 -32.48 5.15
C GLY A 479 -52.75 -32.08 6.50
N THR A 480 -52.28 -30.86 6.55
CA THR A 480 -51.65 -30.21 7.72
C THR A 480 -52.42 -28.99 8.22
N LYS A 481 -53.53 -28.62 7.55
CA LYS A 481 -54.48 -27.55 7.93
C LYS A 481 -55.87 -28.15 7.98
N ALA A 482 -56.69 -27.67 8.92
CA ALA A 482 -58.09 -27.99 8.92
C ALA A 482 -58.76 -27.57 7.60
N ALA A 483 -59.63 -28.41 7.07
CA ALA A 483 -60.47 -28.06 5.96
C ALA A 483 -61.76 -27.42 6.48
N GLY A 484 -62.08 -26.22 6.04
CA GLY A 484 -63.32 -25.53 6.43
C GLY A 484 -64.46 -25.82 5.42
N ASP A 485 -65.68 -25.63 5.88
CA ASP A 485 -66.90 -25.75 5.07
C ASP A 485 -67.00 -27.06 4.25
N VAL A 486 -66.74 -28.20 4.93
CA VAL A 486 -66.74 -29.53 4.29
C VAL A 486 -68.17 -29.95 3.98
N ALA A 487 -68.62 -29.71 2.78
CA ALA A 487 -69.93 -30.07 2.29
C ALA A 487 -69.91 -31.42 1.56
N VAL A 488 -70.82 -32.30 1.96
CA VAL A 488 -70.99 -33.64 1.37
C VAL A 488 -72.39 -33.74 0.74
N ARG A 489 -72.45 -34.17 -0.51
CA ARG A 489 -73.69 -34.40 -1.26
C ARG A 489 -73.62 -35.77 -1.93
N LEU A 490 -74.70 -36.54 -1.76
CA LEU A 490 -74.87 -37.79 -2.48
C LEU A 490 -76.10 -37.60 -3.45
N ILE A 491 -75.92 -37.96 -4.69
CA ILE A 491 -76.90 -37.95 -5.75
C ILE A 491 -77.24 -39.38 -6.16
N ALA A 492 -78.48 -39.77 -5.92
CA ALA A 492 -78.94 -41.12 -6.30
C ALA A 492 -79.44 -41.13 -7.72
N PRO A 493 -79.17 -42.23 -8.51
CA PRO A 493 -79.72 -42.41 -9.86
C PRO A 493 -81.27 -42.60 -9.79
N ALA A 494 -81.94 -42.38 -10.89
CA ALA A 494 -83.37 -42.52 -10.99
C ALA A 494 -83.90 -43.93 -10.63
N GLY A 495 -83.09 -44.97 -10.69
CA GLY A 495 -83.36 -46.37 -10.27
C GLY A 495 -83.19 -46.66 -8.78
N MET A 496 -82.83 -45.65 -7.98
CA MET A 496 -82.69 -45.82 -6.54
C MET A 496 -83.38 -44.66 -5.79
N ARG A 497 -83.87 -45.00 -4.59
CA ARG A 497 -84.50 -44.03 -3.71
C ARG A 497 -83.85 -43.97 -2.36
N VAL A 498 -83.50 -42.80 -1.89
CA VAL A 498 -82.95 -42.59 -0.53
C VAL A 498 -83.98 -42.87 0.52
N LEU A 499 -83.65 -43.70 1.53
CA LEU A 499 -84.50 -44.03 2.65
C LEU A 499 -84.21 -43.23 3.90
N SER A 500 -82.92 -43.17 4.25
CA SER A 500 -82.43 -42.43 5.41
C SER A 500 -80.95 -42.09 5.24
N ALA A 501 -80.50 -41.08 5.97
CA ALA A 501 -79.09 -40.71 6.05
C ALA A 501 -78.69 -40.46 7.51
N SER A 502 -77.42 -40.64 7.80
CA SER A 502 -76.84 -40.34 9.09
C SER A 502 -75.42 -39.88 8.91
N GLY A 503 -74.93 -39.02 9.81
CA GLY A 503 -73.58 -38.50 9.73
C GLY A 503 -73.30 -37.49 10.85
N PRO A 504 -72.11 -36.89 10.83
CA PRO A 504 -71.71 -35.93 11.85
C PRO A 504 -72.46 -34.58 11.74
N ALA A 505 -73.15 -34.30 10.62
CA ALA A 505 -73.90 -33.07 10.40
C ALA A 505 -75.37 -33.34 10.10
N PRO A 506 -76.31 -32.39 10.33
CA PRO A 506 -77.64 -32.44 9.86
C PRO A 506 -77.69 -32.63 8.35
N HIS A 507 -78.86 -33.23 7.87
CA HIS A 507 -78.99 -33.49 6.43
C HIS A 507 -80.40 -33.22 5.98
N THR A 508 -80.56 -32.97 4.66
CA THR A 508 -81.81 -32.86 3.98
C THR A 508 -81.84 -33.89 2.85
N ILE A 509 -83.00 -34.67 2.77
CA ILE A 509 -83.22 -35.61 1.72
C ILE A 509 -84.23 -34.91 0.72
N ASP A 510 -83.77 -34.75 -0.52
CA ASP A 510 -84.60 -34.29 -1.60
C ASP A 510 -84.81 -35.44 -2.62
N GLY A 511 -85.93 -35.61 -3.25
CA GLY A 511 -86.25 -36.77 -4.04
C GLY A 511 -85.19 -37.31 -5.02
N GLY A 512 -84.03 -36.77 -5.10
CA GLY A 512 -82.85 -37.17 -5.95
C GLY A 512 -81.57 -37.37 -5.20
N GLY A 513 -81.53 -37.18 -3.86
CA GLY A 513 -80.25 -37.37 -3.12
C GLY A 513 -80.27 -36.89 -1.67
N VAL A 514 -79.13 -36.73 -1.13
CA VAL A 514 -78.86 -36.22 0.25
C VAL A 514 -77.88 -35.11 0.22
N VAL A 515 -78.19 -34.02 0.91
CA VAL A 515 -77.28 -32.92 1.14
C VAL A 515 -77.04 -32.82 2.64
N PHE A 516 -75.81 -33.00 3.11
CA PHE A 516 -75.40 -32.76 4.49
C PHE A 516 -75.05 -31.29 4.65
N GLU A 517 -75.43 -30.69 5.78
CA GLU A 517 -74.89 -29.37 6.14
C GLU A 517 -73.41 -29.37 6.20
N PRO A 518 -72.69 -28.32 5.73
CA PRO A 518 -71.24 -28.27 5.80
C PRO A 518 -70.73 -28.44 7.22
N LEU A 519 -69.68 -29.25 7.44
CA LEU A 519 -68.91 -29.27 8.66
C LEU A 519 -68.07 -28.02 8.74
N ASP A 520 -68.12 -27.30 9.87
CA ASP A 520 -67.31 -26.08 10.07
C ASP A 520 -65.82 -26.34 9.92
N SER A 521 -65.31 -27.53 10.37
CA SER A 521 -63.90 -27.92 10.34
C SER A 521 -63.76 -29.43 10.29
N LEU A 522 -62.82 -29.91 9.44
CA LEU A 522 -62.28 -31.25 9.48
C LEU A 522 -60.76 -31.13 9.78
N GLU A 523 -60.40 -31.47 11.00
CA GLU A 523 -59.03 -31.33 11.50
C GLU A 523 -58.02 -32.20 10.73
N PRO A 524 -56.71 -31.85 10.72
CA PRO A 524 -55.70 -32.68 10.13
C PRO A 524 -55.70 -34.11 10.73
N ARG A 525 -55.70 -35.12 9.88
CA ARG A 525 -55.76 -36.56 10.19
C ARG A 525 -57.09 -37.04 10.76
N ASP A 526 -58.11 -36.22 10.76
CA ASP A 526 -59.45 -36.62 11.11
C ASP A 526 -60.17 -37.25 9.92
N GLU A 527 -61.11 -38.18 10.28
CA GLU A 527 -62.01 -38.84 9.37
C GLU A 527 -63.45 -38.72 9.86
N GLN A 528 -64.35 -38.40 8.96
CA GLN A 528 -65.78 -38.36 9.23
C GLN A 528 -66.52 -39.30 8.29
N VAL A 529 -67.52 -39.99 8.82
CA VAL A 529 -68.27 -41.02 8.09
C VAL A 529 -69.73 -40.61 7.95
N PHE A 530 -70.16 -40.60 6.70
CA PHE A 530 -71.56 -40.34 6.33
C PHE A 530 -72.14 -41.65 5.79
N ARG A 531 -73.37 -42.00 6.19
CA ARG A 531 -74.06 -43.19 5.74
C ARG A 531 -75.37 -42.81 5.12
N VAL A 532 -75.71 -43.43 3.96
CA VAL A 532 -76.94 -43.19 3.26
C VAL A 532 -77.53 -44.56 2.85
N GLN A 533 -78.70 -44.88 3.39
CA GLN A 533 -79.47 -46.06 3.07
C GLN A 533 -80.37 -45.79 1.84
N VAL A 534 -80.26 -46.63 0.82
CA VAL A 534 -81.05 -46.51 -0.39
C VAL A 534 -81.80 -47.83 -0.63
N GLN A 535 -82.89 -47.76 -1.43
CA GLN A 535 -83.62 -48.90 -1.95
C GLN A 535 -83.56 -48.86 -3.47
N ALA A 536 -83.21 -50.00 -4.07
CA ALA A 536 -83.22 -50.16 -5.52
C ALA A 536 -84.68 -50.31 -6.05
N ASP A 537 -85.09 -49.45 -6.96
CA ASP A 537 -86.37 -49.47 -7.58
C ASP A 537 -86.32 -50.05 -9.00
N GLN A 538 -85.13 -50.14 -9.65
CA GLN A 538 -84.90 -50.67 -10.97
C GLN A 538 -83.66 -51.56 -11.06
N ALA A 539 -83.76 -52.62 -11.91
CA ALA A 539 -82.61 -53.50 -12.17
C ALA A 539 -81.56 -52.81 -13.06
N GLY A 540 -80.29 -53.25 -12.97
CA GLY A 540 -79.16 -52.72 -13.73
C GLY A 540 -78.05 -52.21 -12.87
N ASP A 541 -76.96 -51.70 -13.47
CA ASP A 541 -75.91 -51.02 -12.75
C ASP A 541 -76.36 -49.61 -12.34
N GLN A 542 -76.65 -49.47 -11.04
CA GLN A 542 -77.09 -48.18 -10.48
C GLN A 542 -75.87 -47.45 -9.93
N ARG A 543 -75.66 -46.18 -10.41
CA ARG A 543 -74.52 -45.38 -10.01
C ARG A 543 -74.92 -44.22 -9.15
N ILE A 544 -74.41 -44.16 -7.97
CA ILE A 544 -74.55 -42.94 -7.13
C ILE A 544 -73.33 -42.03 -7.44
N THR A 545 -73.53 -40.74 -7.32
CA THR A 545 -72.44 -39.76 -7.37
C THR A 545 -72.33 -39.07 -6.01
N VAL A 546 -71.12 -39.04 -5.49
CA VAL A 546 -70.81 -38.31 -4.26
C VAL A 546 -69.92 -37.13 -4.63
N GLU A 547 -70.30 -35.97 -4.12
CA GLU A 547 -69.60 -34.72 -4.24
C GLU A 547 -69.11 -34.22 -2.87
N VAL A 548 -67.84 -33.91 -2.77
CA VAL A 548 -67.25 -33.29 -1.56
C VAL A 548 -66.63 -31.96 -1.97
N LYS A 549 -66.98 -30.89 -1.26
CA LYS A 549 -66.44 -29.55 -1.46
C LYS A 549 -65.94 -28.97 -0.16
N THR A 550 -64.88 -28.16 -0.20
CA THR A 550 -64.35 -27.41 0.96
C THR A 550 -64.10 -25.97 0.52
N ASP A 551 -63.81 -25.07 1.46
CA ASP A 551 -63.38 -23.67 1.20
C ASP A 551 -62.12 -23.57 0.36
N ASP A 552 -61.16 -24.52 0.48
CA ASP A 552 -59.91 -24.56 -0.27
C ASP A 552 -60.08 -25.12 -1.71
N LEU A 553 -61.24 -25.72 -2.04
CA LEU A 553 -61.51 -26.31 -3.36
C LEU A 553 -62.38 -25.41 -4.23
N SER A 554 -61.86 -25.03 -5.42
CA SER A 554 -62.63 -24.24 -6.40
C SER A 554 -63.81 -25.00 -7.01
N GLN A 555 -63.70 -26.33 -7.06
CA GLN A 555 -64.74 -27.23 -7.58
C GLN A 555 -64.85 -28.46 -6.65
N PRO A 556 -66.07 -29.09 -6.51
CA PRO A 556 -66.21 -30.31 -5.72
C PRO A 556 -65.44 -31.48 -6.35
N ILE A 557 -64.87 -32.29 -5.50
CA ILE A 557 -64.35 -33.61 -5.90
C ILE A 557 -65.54 -34.52 -6.06
N ARG A 558 -65.57 -35.31 -7.15
CA ARG A 558 -66.67 -36.27 -7.47
C ARG A 558 -66.10 -37.67 -7.55
N LYS A 559 -66.86 -38.64 -7.00
CA LYS A 559 -66.67 -40.08 -7.18
C LYS A 559 -68.03 -40.71 -7.44
N GLU A 560 -68.01 -41.77 -8.22
CA GLU A 560 -69.14 -42.64 -8.51
C GLU A 560 -68.89 -44.01 -7.93
N GLU A 561 -69.95 -44.62 -7.34
CA GLU A 561 -69.94 -46.02 -6.90
C GLU A 561 -71.11 -46.72 -7.56
N ALA A 562 -70.89 -47.93 -8.05
CA ALA A 562 -71.84 -48.69 -8.82
C ALA A 562 -72.30 -49.91 -8.06
N THR A 563 -73.57 -50.03 -7.77
CA THR A 563 -74.19 -51.25 -7.18
C THR A 563 -75.02 -51.98 -8.27
N ARG A 564 -74.76 -53.26 -8.37
CA ARG A 564 -75.46 -54.13 -9.32
C ARG A 564 -76.79 -54.59 -8.72
N VAL A 565 -77.93 -54.30 -9.45
CA VAL A 565 -79.27 -54.66 -9.02
C VAL A 565 -79.81 -55.73 -9.96
N PHE A 566 -80.22 -56.88 -9.41
CA PHE A 566 -80.86 -57.94 -10.17
C PHE A 566 -82.38 -57.77 -10.22
N GLY A 567 -83.00 -58.07 -11.37
CA GLY A 567 -84.41 -58.15 -11.52
C GLY A 567 -84.97 -59.42 -10.94
N ASN A 568 -86.16 -59.34 -10.28
CA ASN A 568 -86.85 -60.57 -9.90
C ASN A 568 -87.47 -61.13 -11.21
N ASP A 569 -86.86 -62.16 -11.78
CA ASP A 569 -87.52 -62.95 -12.85
C ASP A 569 -88.63 -63.80 -12.36
#